data_137043e83eaf1f12008bf9cf9ccd34e5
#
_entry.id   137043e83eaf1f12008bf9cf9ccd34e5
#
_cell.length_a   1.000
_cell.length_b   1.000
_cell.length_c   1.000
_cell.angle_alpha   90.00
_cell.angle_beta   90.00
_cell.angle_gamma   90.00
#
_symmetry.space_group_name_H-M   'P 1'
#
loop_
_entity.id
_entity.type
_entity.pdbx_description
1 polymer ?
#
loop_
_entity_poly.entity_id
_entity_poly.type
_entity_poly.pdbx_seq_one_letter_code
_entity_poly.pdbx_strand_id
1 'polypeptide(L)'
;EVDTDTRAARLDAELPNIPMHVRDEMSMRAWIALGAWLPLNEQREEQALLTPLTWLDVAHAIAAERMISVRWHILNELGYTTSAGIASNKTLAKLCSSFRKPCSQTLLLPRYTGTFLAPMPYRKIRFLGGKFGADIEEEWSQSTVRELWGVSLLNMEKRFGTDGKWLYHLIRGIDTSHVIQRSANHSMMSAKNFRPGISSTTVALSWLAIMSSELSMRLQEEREEVNMMYPRTLVLRYLLAHSTSM
;
A
#
# COMPACT_ATOMS: atom_id res chain seq x y z
N GLU A 1 -21.18 5.56 10.99
CA GLU A 1 -20.17 5.26 9.95
C GLU A 1 -20.26 6.34 8.88
N VAL A 2 -19.38 7.32 8.96
CA VAL A 2 -19.34 8.42 7.97
C VAL A 2 -18.49 7.90 6.81
N ASP A 3 -19.13 7.69 5.68
CA ASP A 3 -18.49 7.37 4.41
C ASP A 3 -17.38 8.41 4.11
N THR A 4 -16.24 7.97 3.57
CA THR A 4 -15.12 8.86 3.22
C THR A 4 -15.54 9.94 2.22
N ASP A 5 -16.49 9.65 1.33
CA ASP A 5 -17.07 10.65 0.42
C ASP A 5 -17.90 11.68 1.18
N THR A 6 -18.62 11.27 2.23
CA THR A 6 -19.39 12.19 3.08
C THR A 6 -18.47 13.11 3.90
N ARG A 7 -17.29 12.62 4.31
CA ARG A 7 -16.29 13.42 5.04
C ARG A 7 -15.61 14.42 4.12
N ALA A 8 -15.28 14.03 2.90
CA ALA A 8 -14.71 14.93 1.90
C ALA A 8 -15.73 16.02 1.51
N ALA A 9 -16.99 15.65 1.26
CA ALA A 9 -18.07 16.59 0.96
C ALA A 9 -18.34 17.57 2.13
N ARG A 10 -18.23 17.12 3.39
CA ARG A 10 -18.34 18.02 4.56
C ARG A 10 -17.19 19.00 4.64
N LEU A 11 -15.95 18.56 4.41
CA LEU A 11 -14.78 19.45 4.38
C LEU A 11 -14.93 20.55 3.32
N ASP A 12 -15.40 20.19 2.13
CA ASP A 12 -15.63 21.15 1.04
C ASP A 12 -16.80 22.10 1.34
N ALA A 13 -17.81 21.66 2.13
CA ALA A 13 -18.93 22.50 2.53
C ALA A 13 -18.59 23.47 3.70
N GLU A 14 -17.65 23.07 4.58
CA GLU A 14 -17.26 23.84 5.77
C GLU A 14 -16.10 24.82 5.49
N LEU A 15 -15.33 24.62 4.43
CA LEU A 15 -14.17 25.46 4.10
C LEU A 15 -14.53 26.51 3.05
N PRO A 16 -13.94 27.72 3.12
CA PRO A 16 -14.16 28.74 2.11
C PRO A 16 -13.65 28.28 0.74
N ASN A 17 -14.21 28.88 -0.32
CA ASN A 17 -13.73 28.61 -1.68
C ASN A 17 -12.22 28.82 -1.78
N ILE A 18 -11.55 27.88 -2.46
CA ILE A 18 -10.11 27.95 -2.69
C ILE A 18 -9.80 29.24 -3.47
N PRO A 19 -8.96 30.16 -2.94
CA PRO A 19 -8.60 31.38 -3.63
C PRO A 19 -7.94 31.08 -5.00
N MET A 20 -8.20 31.93 -6.00
CA MET A 20 -7.74 31.72 -7.37
C MET A 20 -6.21 31.61 -7.47
N HIS A 21 -5.47 32.44 -6.71
CA HIS A 21 -4.00 32.36 -6.68
C HIS A 21 -3.49 31.02 -6.10
N VAL A 22 -4.20 30.42 -5.13
CA VAL A 22 -3.87 29.09 -4.57
C VAL A 22 -4.15 28.00 -5.59
N ARG A 23 -5.23 28.13 -6.37
CA ARG A 23 -5.55 27.19 -7.46
C ARG A 23 -4.45 27.17 -8.53
N ASP A 24 -3.98 28.34 -8.96
CA ASP A 24 -2.96 28.47 -10.01
C ASP A 24 -1.60 27.97 -9.51
N GLU A 25 -1.19 28.36 -8.29
CA GLU A 25 0.05 27.94 -7.69
C GLU A 25 0.05 26.43 -7.39
N MET A 26 -1.06 25.90 -6.87
CA MET A 26 -1.19 24.48 -6.58
C MET A 26 -1.31 23.65 -7.84
N SER A 27 -1.95 24.15 -8.90
CA SER A 27 -1.95 23.46 -10.19
C SER A 27 -0.54 23.29 -10.71
N MET A 28 0.27 24.33 -10.71
CA MET A 28 1.65 24.29 -11.19
C MET A 28 2.54 23.40 -10.30
N ARG A 29 2.46 23.55 -8.98
CA ARG A 29 3.21 22.71 -8.01
C ARG A 29 2.78 21.25 -8.05
N ALA A 30 1.49 20.98 -8.16
CA ALA A 30 0.97 19.64 -8.33
C ALA A 30 1.53 18.99 -9.59
N TRP A 31 1.59 19.71 -10.72
CA TRP A 31 2.17 19.23 -11.97
C TRP A 31 3.64 18.88 -11.84
N ILE A 32 4.43 19.72 -11.19
CA ILE A 32 5.86 19.49 -10.96
C ILE A 32 6.08 18.32 -9.97
N ALA A 33 5.21 18.19 -8.98
CA ALA A 33 5.27 17.14 -7.95
C ALA A 33 4.77 15.76 -8.44
N LEU A 34 4.03 15.74 -9.54
CA LEU A 34 3.34 14.57 -10.08
C LEU A 34 4.25 13.76 -10.99
N GLY A 35 5.17 13.02 -10.47
CA GLY A 35 5.95 12.07 -11.26
C GLY A 35 5.13 11.05 -12.08
N ALA A 36 3.88 10.83 -11.75
CA ALA A 36 2.82 10.18 -12.52
C ALA A 36 1.49 10.40 -11.81
N TRP A 37 0.53 10.99 -12.48
CA TRP A 37 -0.83 11.08 -11.98
C TRP A 37 -1.83 10.43 -12.94
N LEU A 38 -2.95 10.07 -12.42
CA LEU A 38 -4.04 9.48 -13.19
C LEU A 38 -5.12 10.54 -13.42
N PRO A 39 -5.58 10.72 -14.66
CA PRO A 39 -5.82 9.71 -15.69
C PRO A 39 -4.70 9.59 -16.72
N LEU A 40 -4.45 8.37 -17.15
CA LEU A 40 -3.40 7.97 -18.10
C LEU A 40 -3.70 8.24 -19.57
N ASN A 41 -4.63 9.12 -19.90
CA ASN A 41 -5.10 9.35 -21.24
C ASN A 41 -5.21 10.88 -21.47
N GLU A 42 -4.53 11.40 -22.51
CA GLU A 42 -4.47 12.82 -22.86
C GLU A 42 -5.85 13.52 -22.89
N GLN A 43 -6.89 12.87 -23.43
CA GLN A 43 -8.24 13.44 -23.44
C GLN A 43 -8.88 13.58 -22.05
N ARG A 44 -8.46 12.79 -21.08
CA ARG A 44 -8.91 12.90 -19.67
C ARG A 44 -8.07 13.88 -18.86
N GLU A 45 -6.85 14.16 -19.30
CA GLU A 45 -6.00 15.19 -18.69
C GLU A 45 -6.60 16.58 -18.88
N GLU A 46 -7.07 16.91 -20.09
CA GLU A 46 -7.79 18.16 -20.33
C GLU A 46 -9.07 18.27 -19.49
N GLN A 47 -9.84 17.18 -19.38
CA GLN A 47 -11.06 17.15 -18.58
C GLN A 47 -10.78 17.25 -17.07
N ALA A 48 -9.65 16.74 -16.61
CA ALA A 48 -9.22 16.86 -15.24
C ALA A 48 -8.80 18.28 -14.86
N LEU A 49 -8.21 19.01 -15.80
CA LEU A 49 -7.85 20.42 -15.63
C LEU A 49 -9.08 21.34 -15.54
N LEU A 50 -10.18 20.96 -16.19
CA LEU A 50 -11.44 21.68 -16.15
C LEU A 50 -12.29 21.40 -14.91
N THR A 51 -11.93 20.35 -14.13
CA THR A 51 -12.67 20.00 -12.91
C THR A 51 -12.23 20.90 -11.76
N PRO A 52 -13.16 21.57 -11.05
CA PRO A 52 -12.80 22.40 -9.91
C PRO A 52 -11.99 21.61 -8.87
N LEU A 53 -10.92 22.23 -8.36
CA LEU A 53 -10.12 21.64 -7.28
C LEU A 53 -10.92 21.65 -5.97
N THR A 54 -10.80 20.57 -5.23
CA THR A 54 -11.31 20.45 -3.87
C THR A 54 -10.20 20.68 -2.85
N TRP A 55 -10.55 20.99 -1.60
CA TRP A 55 -9.57 21.10 -0.52
C TRP A 55 -8.82 19.77 -0.29
N LEU A 56 -9.44 18.65 -0.59
CA LEU A 56 -8.80 17.34 -0.52
C LEU A 56 -7.72 17.19 -1.61
N ASP A 57 -7.94 17.73 -2.81
CA ASP A 57 -6.92 17.77 -3.85
C ASP A 57 -5.71 18.62 -3.43
N VAL A 58 -5.97 19.77 -2.79
CA VAL A 58 -4.91 20.63 -2.21
C VAL A 58 -4.11 19.88 -1.15
N ALA A 59 -4.79 19.19 -0.23
CA ALA A 59 -4.12 18.38 0.79
C ALA A 59 -3.25 17.27 0.19
N HIS A 60 -3.74 16.60 -0.85
CA HIS A 60 -2.98 15.58 -1.58
C HIS A 60 -1.76 16.16 -2.30
N ALA A 61 -1.89 17.34 -2.91
CA ALA A 61 -0.78 18.03 -3.57
C ALA A 61 0.32 18.41 -2.56
N ILE A 62 -0.05 18.96 -1.39
CA ILE A 62 0.90 19.26 -0.31
C ILE A 62 1.60 17.98 0.17
N ALA A 63 0.85 16.89 0.32
CA ALA A 63 1.43 15.60 0.72
C ALA A 63 2.41 15.08 -0.34
N ALA A 64 2.12 15.25 -1.63
CA ALA A 64 2.99 14.86 -2.72
C ALA A 64 4.29 15.67 -2.72
N GLU A 65 4.24 16.98 -2.52
CA GLU A 65 5.40 17.86 -2.41
C GLU A 65 6.29 17.46 -1.22
N ARG A 66 5.70 17.22 -0.06
CA ARG A 66 6.42 16.74 1.13
C ARG A 66 7.10 15.39 0.88
N MET A 67 6.41 14.48 0.21
CA MET A 67 6.96 13.16 -0.10
C MET A 67 8.13 13.24 -1.07
N ILE A 68 8.13 14.16 -2.04
CA ILE A 68 9.29 14.39 -2.93
C ILE A 68 10.49 14.81 -2.09
N SER A 69 10.33 15.76 -1.18
CA SER A 69 11.41 16.21 -0.30
C SER A 69 12.01 15.07 0.51
N VAL A 70 11.18 14.20 1.08
CA VAL A 70 11.63 13.01 1.82
C VAL A 70 12.40 12.05 0.90
N ARG A 71 11.90 11.80 -0.31
CA ARG A 71 12.57 10.91 -1.28
C ARG A 71 13.91 11.45 -1.75
N TRP A 72 14.02 12.75 -1.97
CA TRP A 72 15.29 13.43 -2.30
C TRP A 72 16.28 13.33 -1.15
N HIS A 73 15.83 13.52 0.08
CA HIS A 73 16.67 13.37 1.26
C HIS A 73 17.24 11.94 1.37
N ILE A 74 16.39 10.92 1.22
CA ILE A 74 16.83 9.52 1.22
C ILE A 74 17.86 9.25 0.10
N LEU A 75 17.63 9.80 -1.09
CA LEU A 75 18.57 9.63 -2.21
C LEU A 75 19.92 10.27 -1.92
N ASN A 76 19.91 11.49 -1.40
CA ASN A 76 21.15 12.25 -1.15
C ASN A 76 21.94 11.68 0.03
N GLU A 77 21.28 11.30 1.12
CA GLU A 77 21.96 10.83 2.34
C GLU A 77 22.36 9.35 2.25
N LEU A 78 21.53 8.54 1.61
CA LEU A 78 21.67 7.08 1.64
C LEU A 78 21.94 6.46 0.26
N GLY A 79 21.84 7.21 -0.83
CA GLY A 79 22.02 6.71 -2.19
C GLY A 79 20.89 5.80 -2.70
N TYR A 80 19.78 5.68 -1.98
CA TYR A 80 18.68 4.80 -2.37
C TYR A 80 17.57 5.54 -3.13
N THR A 81 17.16 4.97 -4.27
CA THR A 81 15.94 5.40 -4.94
C THR A 81 14.71 4.78 -4.29
N THR A 82 13.64 5.54 -4.17
CA THR A 82 12.39 5.10 -3.54
C THR A 82 11.19 5.33 -4.45
N SER A 83 10.10 4.57 -4.23
CA SER A 83 8.80 4.81 -4.88
C SER A 83 7.74 5.10 -3.81
N ALA A 84 6.92 6.11 -4.05
CA ALA A 84 5.88 6.54 -3.13
C ALA A 84 4.49 6.54 -3.77
N GLY A 85 3.46 6.35 -2.94
CA GLY A 85 2.06 6.47 -3.33
C GLY A 85 1.33 7.37 -2.36
N ILE A 86 0.58 8.32 -2.89
CA ILE A 86 -0.25 9.27 -2.14
C ILE A 86 -1.71 9.05 -2.55
N ALA A 87 -2.59 8.86 -1.59
CA ALA A 87 -4.02 8.65 -1.84
C ALA A 87 -4.83 8.87 -0.55
N SER A 88 -6.14 8.85 -0.65
CA SER A 88 -7.08 9.14 0.44
C SER A 88 -7.01 8.16 1.62
N ASN A 89 -6.49 6.95 1.41
CA ASN A 89 -6.31 5.95 2.46
C ASN A 89 -5.06 5.09 2.23
N LYS A 90 -4.66 4.35 3.27
CA LYS A 90 -3.43 3.56 3.24
C LYS A 90 -3.44 2.41 2.23
N THR A 91 -4.59 1.82 1.94
CA THR A 91 -4.71 0.75 0.94
C THR A 91 -4.48 1.30 -0.46
N LEU A 92 -5.11 2.40 -0.83
CA LEU A 92 -4.89 3.08 -2.10
C LEU A 92 -3.45 3.59 -2.23
N ALA A 93 -2.91 4.23 -1.19
CA ALA A 93 -1.53 4.70 -1.16
C ALA A 93 -0.53 3.54 -1.39
N LYS A 94 -0.78 2.37 -0.79
CA LYS A 94 0.04 1.17 -1.01
C LYS A 94 -0.03 0.66 -2.45
N LEU A 95 -1.19 0.66 -3.07
CA LEU A 95 -1.35 0.28 -4.47
C LEU A 95 -0.64 1.28 -5.39
N CYS A 96 -0.81 2.58 -5.14
CA CYS A 96 -0.13 3.65 -5.87
C CYS A 96 1.39 3.55 -5.76
N SER A 97 1.94 3.20 -4.60
CA SER A 97 3.37 3.04 -4.42
C SER A 97 3.99 1.93 -5.26
N SER A 98 3.18 0.97 -5.71
CA SER A 98 3.60 -0.12 -6.60
C SER A 98 3.46 0.22 -8.08
N PHE A 99 2.70 1.25 -8.39
CA PHE A 99 2.42 1.68 -9.75
C PHE A 99 3.64 2.38 -10.35
N ARG A 100 4.01 2.00 -11.57
CA ARG A 100 5.18 2.54 -12.30
C ARG A 100 6.52 2.47 -11.54
N LYS A 101 6.74 1.46 -10.68
CA LYS A 101 8.09 1.20 -10.13
C LYS A 101 9.09 0.91 -11.27
N PRO A 102 10.39 1.26 -11.10
CA PRO A 102 11.04 1.86 -9.93
C PRO A 102 11.04 3.38 -9.91
N CYS A 103 11.54 3.96 -8.82
CA CYS A 103 11.86 5.37 -8.65
C CYS A 103 10.76 6.35 -9.10
N SER A 104 9.51 6.05 -8.78
CA SER A 104 8.36 6.89 -9.17
C SER A 104 7.51 7.31 -7.97
N GLN A 105 6.80 8.41 -8.14
CA GLN A 105 5.78 8.85 -7.20
C GLN A 105 4.44 8.91 -7.90
N THR A 106 3.41 8.33 -7.28
CA THR A 106 2.07 8.29 -7.83
C THR A 106 1.10 8.93 -6.86
N LEU A 107 0.35 9.91 -7.35
CA LEU A 107 -0.75 10.55 -6.64
C LEU A 107 -2.07 10.09 -7.24
N LEU A 108 -2.98 9.61 -6.40
CA LEU A 108 -4.34 9.24 -6.79
C LEU A 108 -5.33 10.19 -6.13
N LEU A 109 -5.95 11.03 -6.96
CA LEU A 109 -7.05 11.88 -6.51
C LEU A 109 -8.33 11.05 -6.31
N PRO A 110 -9.19 11.39 -5.32
CA PRO A 110 -10.36 10.60 -4.95
C PRO A 110 -11.28 10.28 -6.14
N ARG A 111 -11.54 11.26 -6.99
CA ARG A 111 -12.40 11.13 -8.17
C ARG A 111 -11.93 10.09 -9.20
N TYR A 112 -10.65 9.71 -9.17
CA TYR A 112 -10.08 8.71 -10.08
C TYR A 112 -9.91 7.32 -9.45
N THR A 113 -10.31 7.14 -8.20
CA THR A 113 -10.19 5.86 -7.47
C THR A 113 -10.85 4.72 -8.24
N GLY A 114 -12.07 4.92 -8.74
CA GLY A 114 -12.77 3.91 -9.51
C GLY A 114 -12.05 3.55 -10.81
N THR A 115 -11.59 4.55 -11.57
CA THR A 115 -10.83 4.35 -12.81
C THR A 115 -9.51 3.59 -12.57
N PHE A 116 -8.83 3.89 -11.47
CA PHE A 116 -7.59 3.22 -11.08
C PHE A 116 -7.80 1.76 -10.68
N LEU A 117 -8.83 1.49 -9.87
CA LEU A 117 -9.09 0.16 -9.35
C LEU A 117 -9.72 -0.78 -10.38
N ALA A 118 -10.60 -0.27 -11.25
CA ALA A 118 -11.40 -1.08 -12.16
C ALA A 118 -10.62 -2.15 -12.95
N PRO A 119 -9.53 -1.84 -13.64
CA PRO A 119 -8.77 -2.81 -14.43
C PRO A 119 -7.85 -3.69 -13.59
N MET A 120 -7.72 -3.41 -12.27
CA MET A 120 -6.73 -4.06 -11.44
C MET A 120 -7.19 -5.46 -11.05
N PRO A 121 -6.31 -6.48 -11.13
CA PRO A 121 -6.57 -7.76 -10.48
C PRO A 121 -6.74 -7.55 -8.97
N TYR A 122 -7.90 -7.95 -8.42
CA TYR A 122 -8.19 -7.70 -6.99
C TYR A 122 -7.17 -8.38 -6.06
N ARG A 123 -6.51 -9.45 -6.50
CA ARG A 123 -5.44 -10.14 -5.75
C ARG A 123 -4.20 -9.27 -5.49
N LYS A 124 -4.04 -8.14 -6.20
CA LYS A 124 -3.00 -7.12 -5.89
C LYS A 124 -3.32 -6.29 -4.65
N ILE A 125 -4.58 -6.24 -4.26
CA ILE A 125 -5.00 -5.54 -3.03
C ILE A 125 -4.50 -6.36 -1.83
N ARG A 126 -3.93 -5.66 -0.86
CA ARG A 126 -3.42 -6.29 0.36
C ARG A 126 -4.51 -7.14 1.01
N PHE A 127 -4.12 -8.32 1.51
CA PHE A 127 -4.95 -9.38 2.07
C PHE A 127 -5.76 -10.22 1.08
N LEU A 128 -5.93 -9.79 -0.18
CA LEU A 128 -6.64 -10.54 -1.20
C LEU A 128 -5.72 -11.44 -2.06
N GLY A 129 -4.40 -11.39 -1.84
CA GLY A 129 -3.43 -12.23 -2.58
C GLY A 129 -3.28 -13.67 -2.09
N GLY A 130 -3.85 -14.00 -0.92
CA GLY A 130 -3.74 -15.31 -0.27
C GLY A 130 -4.99 -16.17 -0.38
N LYS A 131 -5.26 -16.95 0.68
CA LYS A 131 -6.38 -17.88 0.76
C LYS A 131 -7.74 -17.19 0.50
N PHE A 132 -7.98 -16.06 1.16
CA PHE A 132 -9.24 -15.33 0.97
C PHE A 132 -9.48 -14.92 -0.49
N GLY A 133 -8.42 -14.51 -1.21
CA GLY A 133 -8.55 -14.22 -2.65
C GLY A 133 -8.81 -15.46 -3.49
N ALA A 134 -8.33 -16.65 -3.08
CA ALA A 134 -8.67 -17.91 -3.74
C ALA A 134 -10.15 -18.28 -3.49
N ASP A 135 -10.64 -18.10 -2.27
CA ASP A 135 -12.04 -18.34 -1.91
C ASP A 135 -13.00 -17.42 -2.71
N ILE A 136 -12.58 -16.16 -2.98
CA ILE A 136 -13.32 -15.21 -3.83
C ILE A 136 -13.38 -15.69 -5.30
N GLU A 137 -12.25 -16.17 -5.81
CA GLU A 137 -12.14 -16.68 -7.20
C GLU A 137 -12.99 -17.94 -7.38
N GLU A 138 -12.96 -18.84 -6.40
CA GLU A 138 -13.77 -20.07 -6.41
C GLU A 138 -15.28 -19.74 -6.42
N GLU A 139 -15.72 -18.75 -5.64
CA GLU A 139 -17.13 -18.40 -5.51
C GLU A 139 -17.69 -17.68 -6.74
N TRP A 140 -16.93 -16.72 -7.29
CA TRP A 140 -17.47 -15.84 -8.34
C TRP A 140 -16.73 -15.93 -9.68
N SER A 141 -15.63 -16.66 -9.78
CA SER A 141 -14.81 -16.79 -10.99
C SER A 141 -14.42 -15.44 -11.61
N GLN A 142 -14.21 -14.43 -10.76
CA GLN A 142 -13.85 -13.08 -11.16
C GLN A 142 -12.35 -12.85 -10.94
N SER A 143 -11.74 -12.00 -11.76
CA SER A 143 -10.30 -11.72 -11.71
C SER A 143 -9.98 -10.26 -11.44
N THR A 144 -10.86 -9.34 -11.81
CA THR A 144 -10.66 -7.90 -11.69
C THR A 144 -11.59 -7.26 -10.68
N VAL A 145 -11.21 -6.09 -10.19
CA VAL A 145 -12.04 -5.29 -9.30
C VAL A 145 -13.36 -4.90 -9.97
N ARG A 146 -13.31 -4.53 -11.28
CA ARG A 146 -14.51 -4.17 -12.04
C ARG A 146 -15.55 -5.27 -12.06
N GLU A 147 -15.11 -6.51 -12.26
CA GLU A 147 -16.01 -7.67 -12.29
C GLU A 147 -16.65 -7.90 -10.92
N LEU A 148 -15.89 -7.76 -9.83
CA LEU A 148 -16.42 -7.88 -8.46
C LEU A 148 -17.43 -6.77 -8.10
N TRP A 149 -17.42 -5.62 -8.77
CA TRP A 149 -18.42 -4.58 -8.51
C TRP A 149 -19.85 -5.01 -8.84
N GLY A 150 -20.02 -6.00 -9.72
CA GLY A 150 -21.32 -6.60 -10.02
C GLY A 150 -21.91 -7.42 -8.87
N VAL A 151 -21.09 -7.82 -7.90
CA VAL A 151 -21.57 -8.58 -6.73
C VAL A 151 -22.14 -7.63 -5.68
N SER A 152 -23.39 -7.88 -5.28
CA SER A 152 -24.05 -7.03 -4.28
C SER A 152 -23.45 -7.19 -2.88
N LEU A 153 -23.60 -6.15 -2.05
CA LEU A 153 -23.19 -6.20 -0.64
C LEU A 153 -23.82 -7.40 0.07
N LEU A 154 -25.12 -7.64 -0.13
CA LEU A 154 -25.85 -8.74 0.50
C LEU A 154 -25.24 -10.10 0.15
N ASN A 155 -24.85 -10.31 -1.11
CA ASN A 155 -24.24 -11.57 -1.54
C ASN A 155 -22.85 -11.75 -0.92
N MET A 156 -22.04 -10.67 -0.84
CA MET A 156 -20.74 -10.71 -0.19
C MET A 156 -20.86 -11.00 1.31
N GLU A 157 -21.78 -10.33 1.99
CA GLU A 157 -22.02 -10.57 3.43
C GLU A 157 -22.58 -11.98 3.69
N LYS A 158 -23.50 -12.47 2.87
CA LYS A 158 -24.04 -13.83 2.98
C LYS A 158 -22.95 -14.89 2.87
N ARG A 159 -21.96 -14.67 1.99
CA ARG A 159 -20.90 -15.64 1.73
C ARG A 159 -19.74 -15.56 2.72
N PHE A 160 -19.32 -14.36 3.10
CA PHE A 160 -18.11 -14.13 3.90
C PHE A 160 -18.36 -13.34 5.20
N GLY A 161 -19.62 -13.07 5.56
CA GLY A 161 -19.93 -12.32 6.78
C GLY A 161 -19.33 -10.92 6.79
N THR A 162 -18.69 -10.56 7.89
CA THR A 162 -18.01 -9.27 8.09
C THR A 162 -16.89 -9.02 7.07
N ASP A 163 -16.18 -10.07 6.66
CA ASP A 163 -15.13 -9.99 5.65
C ASP A 163 -15.72 -9.67 4.26
N GLY A 164 -16.94 -10.13 3.98
CA GLY A 164 -17.67 -9.77 2.76
C GLY A 164 -18.05 -8.30 2.72
N LYS A 165 -18.53 -7.73 3.84
CA LYS A 165 -18.79 -6.30 3.97
C LYS A 165 -17.51 -5.49 3.78
N TRP A 166 -16.43 -5.90 4.44
CA TRP A 166 -15.12 -5.28 4.29
C TRP A 166 -14.64 -5.35 2.83
N LEU A 167 -14.75 -6.51 2.17
CA LEU A 167 -14.39 -6.68 0.76
C LEU A 167 -15.16 -5.72 -0.15
N TYR A 168 -16.48 -5.59 0.06
CA TYR A 168 -17.34 -4.71 -0.72
C TYR A 168 -16.86 -3.26 -0.70
N HIS A 169 -16.48 -2.75 0.47
CA HIS A 169 -15.93 -1.41 0.63
C HIS A 169 -14.52 -1.30 0.04
N LEU A 170 -13.66 -2.28 0.31
CA LEU A 170 -12.27 -2.27 -0.11
C LEU A 170 -12.10 -2.18 -1.64
N ILE A 171 -12.88 -2.99 -2.39
CA ILE A 171 -12.83 -2.97 -3.87
C ILE A 171 -13.41 -1.68 -4.47
N ARG A 172 -14.09 -0.87 -3.68
CA ARG A 172 -14.57 0.47 -4.05
C ARG A 172 -13.63 1.59 -3.57
N GLY A 173 -12.46 1.20 -3.04
CA GLY A 173 -11.45 2.14 -2.56
C GLY A 173 -11.73 2.72 -1.18
N ILE A 174 -12.66 2.17 -0.43
CA ILE A 174 -13.04 2.61 0.90
C ILE A 174 -12.27 1.78 1.94
N ASP A 175 -11.40 2.44 2.69
CA ASP A 175 -10.65 1.86 3.82
C ASP A 175 -10.61 2.90 4.95
N THR A 176 -11.41 2.66 6.00
CA THR A 176 -11.52 3.55 7.17
C THR A 176 -10.49 3.24 8.25
N SER A 177 -9.62 2.26 8.03
CA SER A 177 -8.61 1.87 9.01
C SER A 177 -7.52 2.93 9.15
N HIS A 178 -7.23 3.32 10.40
CA HIS A 178 -6.23 4.34 10.70
C HIS A 178 -4.80 3.90 10.37
N VAL A 179 -3.94 4.89 10.08
CA VAL A 179 -2.49 4.71 10.07
C VAL A 179 -2.03 4.74 11.52
N ILE A 180 -1.63 3.57 12.03
CA ILE A 180 -1.16 3.42 13.41
C ILE A 180 0.36 3.56 13.41
N GLN A 181 0.87 4.45 14.24
CA GLN A 181 2.31 4.55 14.49
C GLN A 181 2.77 3.28 15.22
N ARG A 182 3.80 2.65 14.69
CA ARG A 182 4.43 1.50 15.37
C ARG A 182 5.30 2.04 16.50
N SER A 183 5.04 1.61 17.71
CA SER A 183 5.81 1.99 18.90
C SER A 183 7.00 1.08 19.15
N ALA A 184 6.94 -0.18 18.71
CA ALA A 184 8.01 -1.17 18.87
C ALA A 184 7.83 -2.33 17.88
N ASN A 185 8.92 -3.03 17.60
CA ASN A 185 8.90 -4.27 16.85
C ASN A 185 8.45 -5.43 17.77
N HIS A 186 7.39 -6.15 17.40
CA HIS A 186 6.90 -7.31 18.16
C HIS A 186 7.54 -8.63 17.74
N SER A 187 8.22 -8.67 16.61
CA SER A 187 8.92 -9.85 16.10
C SER A 187 10.03 -9.45 15.15
N MET A 188 11.09 -10.23 15.17
CA MET A 188 12.20 -10.13 14.23
C MET A 188 12.34 -11.45 13.48
N MET A 189 12.72 -11.40 12.21
CA MET A 189 12.93 -12.57 11.38
C MET A 189 14.17 -12.38 10.51
N SER A 190 15.03 -13.39 10.45
CA SER A 190 16.03 -13.58 9.41
C SER A 190 15.65 -14.80 8.60
N ALA A 191 15.65 -14.70 7.27
CA ALA A 191 15.23 -15.77 6.38
C ALA A 191 16.11 -15.83 5.13
N LYS A 192 16.47 -17.02 4.71
CA LYS A 192 17.28 -17.26 3.51
C LYS A 192 16.70 -18.41 2.68
N ASN A 193 16.57 -18.16 1.38
CA ASN A 193 16.26 -19.21 0.40
C ASN A 193 17.54 -19.68 -0.26
N PHE A 194 17.73 -21.00 -0.33
CA PHE A 194 18.91 -21.62 -0.93
C PHE A 194 18.51 -22.30 -2.25
N ARG A 195 19.25 -21.97 -3.32
CA ARG A 195 19.09 -22.62 -4.64
C ARG A 195 20.48 -22.91 -5.20
N PRO A 196 20.91 -24.18 -5.26
CA PRO A 196 20.24 -25.38 -4.77
C PRO A 196 20.08 -25.41 -3.25
N GLY A 197 19.24 -26.29 -2.75
CA GLY A 197 19.03 -26.50 -1.31
C GLY A 197 20.31 -26.94 -0.58
N ILE A 198 20.34 -26.77 0.75
CA ILE A 198 21.45 -27.22 1.58
C ILE A 198 21.34 -28.75 1.78
N SER A 199 22.43 -29.46 1.45
CA SER A 199 22.53 -30.92 1.63
C SER A 199 23.39 -31.33 2.83
N SER A 200 24.14 -30.40 3.44
CA SER A 200 25.06 -30.65 4.54
C SER A 200 24.61 -30.00 5.84
N THR A 201 24.57 -30.75 6.92
CA THR A 201 24.28 -30.24 8.27
C THR A 201 25.28 -29.18 8.70
N THR A 202 26.56 -29.34 8.37
CA THR A 202 27.63 -28.38 8.70
C THR A 202 27.35 -27.01 8.04
N VAL A 203 26.94 -27.01 6.75
CA VAL A 203 26.58 -25.80 6.04
C VAL A 203 25.29 -25.19 6.63
N ALA A 204 24.31 -26.02 7.01
CA ALA A 204 23.09 -25.53 7.66
C ALA A 204 23.40 -24.83 8.99
N LEU A 205 24.25 -25.42 9.81
CA LEU A 205 24.66 -24.84 11.09
C LEU A 205 25.43 -23.52 10.92
N SER A 206 26.32 -23.42 9.93
CA SER A 206 27.02 -22.14 9.65
C SER A 206 26.05 -21.02 9.25
N TRP A 207 25.04 -21.33 8.44
CA TRP A 207 23.99 -20.35 8.10
C TRP A 207 23.11 -19.97 9.31
N LEU A 208 22.77 -20.93 10.18
CA LEU A 208 22.03 -20.65 11.40
C LEU A 208 22.85 -19.72 12.33
N ALA A 209 24.18 -19.92 12.42
CA ALA A 209 25.05 -19.03 13.18
C ALA A 209 25.02 -17.60 12.63
N ILE A 210 25.12 -17.43 11.30
CA ILE A 210 25.02 -16.11 10.64
C ILE A 210 23.67 -15.45 10.92
N MET A 211 22.58 -16.18 10.72
CA MET A 211 21.21 -15.66 10.91
C MET A 211 20.92 -15.30 12.37
N SER A 212 21.44 -16.09 13.33
CA SER A 212 21.27 -15.79 14.76
C SER A 212 22.11 -14.59 15.19
N SER A 213 23.32 -14.43 14.63
CA SER A 213 24.15 -13.24 14.87
C SER A 213 23.48 -11.97 14.33
N GLU A 214 22.87 -12.02 13.14
CA GLU A 214 22.10 -10.91 12.59
C GLU A 214 20.93 -10.53 13.49
N LEU A 215 20.15 -11.52 13.97
CA LEU A 215 19.03 -11.25 14.86
C LEU A 215 19.49 -10.70 16.21
N SER A 216 20.63 -11.18 16.72
CA SER A 216 21.22 -10.69 17.99
C SER A 216 21.64 -9.23 17.88
N MET A 217 22.32 -8.85 16.78
CA MET A 217 22.70 -7.46 16.51
C MET A 217 21.48 -6.55 16.46
N ARG A 218 20.48 -6.90 15.62
CA ARG A 218 19.25 -6.11 15.49
C ARG A 218 18.47 -6.00 16.81
N LEU A 219 18.50 -7.03 17.63
CA LEU A 219 17.89 -6.99 18.96
C LEU A 219 18.63 -6.05 19.92
N GLN A 220 19.96 -6.01 19.82
CA GLN A 220 20.77 -5.07 20.59
C GLN A 220 20.53 -3.63 20.18
N GLU A 221 20.50 -3.33 18.88
CA GLU A 221 20.14 -2.00 18.34
C GLU A 221 18.76 -1.53 18.84
N GLU A 222 17.75 -2.40 18.78
CA GLU A 222 16.40 -2.08 19.25
C GLU A 222 16.35 -1.82 20.77
N ARG A 223 17.18 -2.52 21.55
CA ARG A 223 17.29 -2.28 23.00
C ARG A 223 17.90 -0.95 23.35
N GLU A 224 18.82 -0.46 22.54
CA GLU A 224 19.46 0.83 22.73
C GLU A 224 18.51 1.99 22.35
N GLU A 225 17.64 1.78 21.36
CA GLU A 225 16.72 2.83 20.88
C GLU A 225 15.42 2.95 21.66
N VAL A 226 14.78 1.84 22.08
CA VAL A 226 13.35 1.84 22.47
C VAL A 226 13.08 1.32 23.89
N ASN A 227 14.03 0.85 24.65
CA ASN A 227 13.87 0.13 25.92
C ASN A 227 13.89 -1.39 25.84
N MET A 228 14.31 -1.98 26.96
CA MET A 228 14.60 -3.40 27.17
C MET A 228 13.59 -4.36 26.57
N MET A 229 13.80 -4.76 25.33
CA MET A 229 13.03 -5.80 24.65
C MET A 229 13.71 -7.16 24.86
N TYR A 230 12.97 -8.13 25.41
CA TYR A 230 13.45 -9.50 25.56
C TYR A 230 12.63 -10.47 24.74
N PRO A 231 13.26 -11.28 23.86
CA PRO A 231 12.55 -12.32 23.12
C PRO A 231 12.03 -13.38 24.08
N ARG A 232 10.76 -13.74 23.95
CA ARG A 232 10.12 -14.81 24.73
C ARG A 232 10.12 -16.14 23.99
N THR A 233 10.17 -16.09 22.66
CA THR A 233 10.02 -17.27 21.81
C THR A 233 11.00 -17.19 20.67
N LEU A 234 11.74 -18.27 20.43
CA LEU A 234 12.57 -18.47 19.24
C LEU A 234 11.94 -19.59 18.41
N VAL A 235 11.72 -19.31 17.12
CA VAL A 235 11.11 -20.26 16.18
C VAL A 235 12.06 -20.50 15.01
N LEU A 236 12.48 -21.74 14.81
CA LEU A 236 13.18 -22.18 13.61
C LEU A 236 12.16 -22.79 12.64
N ARG A 237 12.12 -22.26 11.40
CA ARG A 237 11.32 -22.81 10.31
C ARG A 237 12.24 -23.24 9.17
N TYR A 238 11.99 -24.43 8.63
CA TYR A 238 12.72 -24.93 7.47
C TYR A 238 11.77 -25.68 6.53
N LEU A 239 12.08 -25.65 5.25
CA LEU A 239 11.39 -26.45 4.23
C LEU A 239 12.33 -27.57 3.78
N LEU A 240 11.85 -28.78 3.86
CA LEU A 240 12.55 -29.92 3.24
C LEU A 240 12.34 -29.85 1.73
N ALA A 241 13.41 -30.04 0.95
CA ALA A 241 13.25 -30.27 -0.48
C ALA A 241 12.52 -31.62 -0.64
N HIS A 242 11.34 -31.61 -1.23
CA HIS A 242 10.70 -32.84 -1.65
C HIS A 242 11.60 -33.47 -2.71
N SER A 243 12.14 -34.65 -2.44
CA SER A 243 12.67 -35.51 -3.48
C SER A 243 11.51 -35.86 -4.41
N THR A 244 11.44 -35.23 -5.56
CA THR A 244 10.68 -35.78 -6.69
C THR A 244 11.35 -37.12 -7.02
N SER A 245 10.81 -38.19 -6.45
CA SER A 245 11.09 -39.51 -6.96
C SER A 245 10.64 -39.55 -8.41
N MET A 246 11.59 -39.71 -9.31
CA MET A 246 11.33 -40.11 -10.70
C MET A 246 10.57 -41.44 -10.76
#